data_ec1882f4297f4eff6f54523525c7c3c5
#
_entry.id   ec1882f4297f4eff6f54523525c7c3c5
#
_cell.length_a   1.000
_cell.length_b   1.000
_cell.length_c   1.000
_cell.angle_alpha   90.00
_cell.angle_beta   90.00
_cell.angle_gamma   90.00
#
_symmetry.space_group_name_H-M   'P 1'
#
loop_
_entity.id
_entity.type
_entity.pdbx_description
1 polymer ?
#
loop_
_entity_poly.entity_id
_entity_poly.type
_entity_poly.pdbx_seq_one_letter_code
_entity_poly.pdbx_strand_id
1 'polypeptide(L)'
;MAIVLIRGTGGSGKTYIAERVINAMGGLYKAMPFALGPANKLGIRKTGGYRWLSPPVTVMGRYETQCGGCDTIGGWPGGPDEVCAKISAEAAQGQSVLWEGIAVSSYGQKRLLAMGPDLTVIQLDTSLDECVRSIQARRAAKGNTKPLDLYHTERKHKALFTTSRSNQAAGIKVETHSRETALPRVKELLGL
;
A
#
# COMPACT_ATOMS: atom_id res chain seq x y z
N MET A 1 -14.85 4.60 -10.46
CA MET A 1 -13.47 4.79 -9.99
C MET A 1 -13.18 3.70 -8.97
N ALA A 2 -11.92 3.31 -8.78
CA ALA A 2 -11.60 2.24 -7.85
C ALA A 2 -10.65 2.75 -6.75
N ILE A 3 -10.84 2.26 -5.53
CA ILE A 3 -9.88 2.40 -4.43
C ILE A 3 -9.26 1.03 -4.22
N VAL A 4 -7.98 0.88 -4.52
CA VAL A 4 -7.27 -0.41 -4.45
C VAL A 4 -6.25 -0.39 -3.32
N LEU A 5 -6.43 -1.30 -2.36
CA LEU A 5 -5.49 -1.53 -1.28
C LEU A 5 -4.72 -2.83 -1.51
N ILE A 6 -3.40 -2.78 -1.66
CA ILE A 6 -2.58 -3.99 -1.68
C ILE A 6 -2.10 -4.30 -0.25
N ARG A 7 -2.44 -5.50 0.23
CA ARG A 7 -2.04 -6.02 1.54
C ARG A 7 -1.16 -7.26 1.41
N GLY A 8 -0.30 -7.44 2.38
CA GLY A 8 0.58 -8.61 2.45
C GLY A 8 1.67 -8.41 3.51
N THR A 9 2.30 -9.49 3.91
CA THR A 9 3.44 -9.48 4.83
C THR A 9 4.60 -8.66 4.26
N GLY A 10 5.53 -8.20 5.10
CA GLY A 10 6.82 -7.69 4.62
C GLY A 10 7.47 -8.73 3.68
N GLY A 11 8.02 -8.29 2.57
CA GLY A 11 8.60 -9.19 1.55
C GLY A 11 7.60 -9.85 0.59
N SER A 12 6.30 -9.65 0.74
CA SER A 12 5.28 -10.26 -0.14
C SER A 12 5.22 -9.70 -1.56
N GLY A 13 5.88 -8.59 -1.86
CA GLY A 13 5.89 -8.00 -3.19
C GLY A 13 4.94 -6.82 -3.41
N LYS A 14 4.30 -6.27 -2.36
CA LYS A 14 3.40 -5.10 -2.47
C LYS A 14 4.03 -3.94 -3.23
N THR A 15 5.20 -3.49 -2.76
CA THR A 15 5.94 -2.37 -3.37
C THR A 15 6.33 -2.67 -4.82
N TYR A 16 6.71 -3.92 -5.12
CA TYR A 16 6.99 -4.35 -6.50
C TYR A 16 5.77 -4.14 -7.42
N ILE A 17 4.56 -4.49 -6.96
CA ILE A 17 3.33 -4.29 -7.74
C ILE A 17 3.06 -2.78 -7.92
N ALA A 18 3.17 -1.99 -6.85
CA ALA A 18 2.98 -0.54 -6.93
C ALA A 18 3.97 0.13 -7.90
N GLU A 19 5.26 -0.23 -7.86
CA GLU A 19 6.29 0.25 -8.79
C GLU A 19 5.98 -0.14 -10.25
N ARG A 20 5.47 -1.36 -10.50
CA ARG A 20 5.06 -1.79 -11.84
C ARG A 20 3.85 -1.00 -12.37
N VAL A 21 2.91 -0.63 -11.49
CA VAL A 21 1.80 0.27 -11.84
C VAL A 21 2.34 1.66 -12.17
N ILE A 22 3.19 2.23 -11.32
CA ILE A 22 3.84 3.54 -11.54
C ILE A 22 4.58 3.55 -12.89
N ASN A 23 5.35 2.51 -13.19
CA ASN A 23 6.09 2.40 -14.44
C ASN A 23 5.17 2.29 -15.67
N ALA A 24 4.04 1.59 -15.54
CA ALA A 24 3.03 1.50 -16.60
C ALA A 24 2.41 2.87 -16.92
N MET A 25 2.35 3.78 -15.95
CA MET A 25 1.90 5.17 -16.13
C MET A 25 3.02 6.13 -16.58
N GLY A 26 4.19 5.60 -16.91
CA GLY A 26 5.34 6.36 -17.41
C GLY A 26 6.31 6.83 -16.31
N GLY A 27 6.23 6.30 -15.10
CA GLY A 27 7.15 6.60 -14.00
C GLY A 27 6.80 7.86 -13.20
N LEU A 28 7.54 8.09 -12.11
CA LEU A 28 7.29 9.19 -11.17
C LEU A 28 7.49 10.58 -11.81
N TYR A 29 8.32 10.69 -12.83
CA TYR A 29 8.59 11.98 -13.50
C TYR A 29 7.38 12.54 -14.26
N LYS A 30 6.37 11.71 -14.56
CA LYS A 30 5.08 12.14 -15.13
C LYS A 30 4.02 12.49 -14.10
N ALA A 31 4.33 12.27 -12.84
CA ALA A 31 3.39 12.47 -11.75
C ALA A 31 3.57 13.82 -11.07
N MET A 32 2.49 14.32 -10.51
CA MET A 32 2.49 15.47 -9.60
C MET A 32 2.58 14.97 -8.16
N PRO A 33 3.70 15.20 -7.45
CA PRO A 33 3.79 14.83 -6.04
C PRO A 33 2.91 15.74 -5.19
N PHE A 34 2.38 15.19 -4.10
CA PHE A 34 1.70 15.96 -3.06
C PHE A 34 2.22 15.59 -1.68
N ALA A 35 2.09 16.52 -0.74
CA ALA A 35 2.56 16.35 0.63
C ALA A 35 1.42 15.88 1.55
N LEU A 36 1.77 15.08 2.57
CA LEU A 36 0.92 14.71 3.69
C LEU A 36 1.67 14.83 5.02
N GLY A 37 0.93 15.00 6.10
CA GLY A 37 1.47 15.07 7.45
C GLY A 37 2.05 16.42 7.82
N PRO A 38 2.54 16.53 9.05
CA PRO A 38 3.12 17.77 9.56
C PRO A 38 4.43 18.13 8.85
N ALA A 39 4.69 19.41 8.75
CA ALA A 39 5.99 19.90 8.33
C ALA A 39 7.05 19.53 9.38
N ASN A 40 8.28 19.29 8.93
CA ASN A 40 9.42 19.13 9.83
C ASN A 40 9.85 20.50 10.41
N LYS A 41 10.93 20.53 11.22
CA LYS A 41 11.46 21.77 11.84
C LYS A 41 11.88 22.86 10.82
N LEU A 42 12.06 22.48 9.55
CA LEU A 42 12.40 23.39 8.45
C LEU A 42 11.17 23.80 7.62
N GLY A 43 9.95 23.48 8.07
CA GLY A 43 8.72 23.78 7.34
C GLY A 43 8.44 22.84 6.15
N ILE A 44 9.25 21.81 5.94
CA ILE A 44 9.14 20.90 4.80
C ILE A 44 8.21 19.73 5.16
N ARG A 45 7.16 19.52 4.36
CA ARG A 45 6.30 18.34 4.43
C ARG A 45 6.88 17.21 3.58
N LYS A 46 6.68 15.97 4.04
CA LYS A 46 7.09 14.77 3.27
C LYS A 46 6.11 14.50 2.14
N THR A 47 6.61 13.94 1.04
CA THR A 47 5.76 13.41 -0.02
C THR A 47 4.77 12.40 0.56
N GLY A 48 3.49 12.59 0.29
CA GLY A 48 2.39 11.71 0.70
C GLY A 48 1.95 10.77 -0.41
N GLY A 49 2.25 11.12 -1.65
CA GLY A 49 1.88 10.34 -2.84
C GLY A 49 2.08 11.12 -4.12
N TYR A 50 1.56 10.55 -5.20
CA TYR A 50 1.73 11.01 -6.57
C TYR A 50 0.43 10.90 -7.33
N ARG A 51 0.11 11.90 -8.14
CA ARG A 51 -1.08 11.96 -8.98
C ARG A 51 -0.71 12.01 -10.46
N TRP A 52 -1.33 11.16 -11.26
CA TRP A 52 -1.33 11.23 -12.72
C TRP A 52 -2.68 11.76 -13.19
N LEU A 53 -2.68 12.56 -14.24
CA LEU A 53 -3.91 13.10 -14.83
C LEU A 53 -4.44 12.22 -15.96
N SER A 54 -3.55 11.52 -16.63
CA SER A 54 -3.90 10.59 -17.72
C SER A 54 -2.95 9.37 -17.66
N PRO A 55 -3.46 8.22 -17.27
CA PRO A 55 -4.78 7.96 -16.68
C PRO A 55 -4.98 8.66 -15.33
N PRO A 56 -6.24 8.90 -14.88
CA PRO A 56 -6.51 9.57 -13.62
C PRO A 56 -6.31 8.61 -12.42
N VAL A 57 -5.07 8.48 -11.99
CA VAL A 57 -4.67 7.58 -10.90
C VAL A 57 -3.83 8.33 -9.87
N THR A 58 -4.15 8.14 -8.60
CA THR A 58 -3.35 8.58 -7.46
C THR A 58 -2.72 7.38 -6.77
N VAL A 59 -1.41 7.40 -6.54
CA VAL A 59 -0.70 6.39 -5.77
C VAL A 59 -0.24 7.01 -4.45
N MET A 60 -0.73 6.44 -3.34
CA MET A 60 -0.38 6.89 -2.00
C MET A 60 0.93 6.26 -1.55
N GLY A 61 1.80 7.06 -0.93
CA GLY A 61 3.07 6.58 -0.41
C GLY A 61 4.28 7.19 -1.11
N ARG A 62 5.45 6.88 -0.59
CA ARG A 62 6.73 7.36 -1.09
C ARG A 62 7.41 6.25 -1.87
N TYR A 63 7.76 6.52 -3.10
CA TYR A 63 8.37 5.53 -4.01
C TYR A 63 9.73 6.00 -4.58
N GLU A 64 10.31 7.06 -4.02
CA GLU A 64 11.66 7.54 -4.37
C GLU A 64 12.76 6.62 -3.84
N THR A 65 12.43 5.71 -2.91
CA THR A 65 13.37 4.79 -2.30
C THR A 65 12.84 3.35 -2.34
N GLN A 66 13.74 2.37 -2.27
CA GLN A 66 13.42 0.92 -2.32
C GLN A 66 12.45 0.37 -1.25
N CYS A 67 12.00 1.17 -0.31
CA CYS A 67 11.05 0.76 0.72
C CYS A 67 9.91 1.78 0.79
N GLY A 68 9.30 2.04 -0.37
CA GLY A 68 8.20 2.98 -0.51
C GLY A 68 6.90 2.52 0.15
N GLY A 69 5.81 3.17 -0.27
CA GLY A 69 4.47 2.87 0.19
C GLY A 69 4.04 3.63 1.44
N CYS A 70 2.84 3.29 1.92
CA CYS A 70 2.23 3.97 3.06
C CYS A 70 2.87 3.64 4.41
N ASP A 71 3.73 2.62 4.50
CA ASP A 71 4.49 2.34 5.71
C ASP A 71 5.46 3.50 6.07
N THR A 72 5.74 4.39 5.13
CA THR A 72 6.61 5.56 5.31
C THR A 72 5.85 6.86 5.61
N ILE A 73 4.52 6.82 5.55
CA ILE A 73 3.62 7.93 5.85
C ILE A 73 2.62 7.52 6.92
N GLY A 74 1.97 8.49 7.56
CA GLY A 74 0.94 8.22 8.57
C GLY A 74 1.46 7.86 9.96
N GLY A 75 2.76 7.92 10.21
CA GLY A 75 3.38 7.62 11.51
C GLY A 75 3.28 8.74 12.55
N TRP A 76 2.38 9.71 12.36
CA TRP A 76 2.12 10.80 13.30
C TRP A 76 0.72 10.69 13.91
N PRO A 77 0.42 11.38 15.03
CA PRO A 77 -0.92 11.41 15.60
C PRO A 77 -1.94 11.90 14.57
N GLY A 78 -3.02 11.12 14.35
CA GLY A 78 -4.03 11.41 13.32
C GLY A 78 -3.63 11.02 11.89
N GLY A 79 -2.42 10.58 11.65
CA GLY A 79 -1.92 10.22 10.33
C GLY A 79 -2.78 9.23 9.54
N PRO A 80 -3.25 8.13 10.14
CA PRO A 80 -4.17 7.22 9.47
C PRO A 80 -5.45 7.90 8.99
N ASP A 81 -6.02 8.81 9.76
CA ASP A 81 -7.26 9.51 9.37
C ASP A 81 -7.00 10.51 8.24
N GLU A 82 -5.86 11.23 8.27
CA GLU A 82 -5.44 12.14 7.21
C GLU A 82 -5.24 11.38 5.89
N VAL A 83 -4.59 10.21 5.93
CA VAL A 83 -4.41 9.35 4.74
C VAL A 83 -5.76 8.87 4.20
N CYS A 84 -6.67 8.39 5.05
CA CYS A 84 -8.00 7.97 4.63
C CYS A 84 -8.81 9.13 4.03
N ALA A 85 -8.79 10.30 4.66
CA ALA A 85 -9.45 11.50 4.14
C ALA A 85 -8.90 11.90 2.76
N LYS A 86 -7.58 11.81 2.59
CA LYS A 86 -6.94 12.10 1.30
C LYS A 86 -7.36 11.11 0.22
N ILE A 87 -7.39 9.78 0.52
CA ILE A 87 -7.87 8.75 -0.41
C ILE A 87 -9.30 9.05 -0.86
N SER A 88 -10.20 9.33 0.08
CA SER A 88 -11.59 9.67 -0.23
C SER A 88 -11.71 10.95 -1.06
N ALA A 89 -10.90 11.97 -0.77
CA ALA A 89 -10.88 13.21 -1.52
C ALA A 89 -10.37 13.02 -2.97
N GLU A 90 -9.36 12.20 -3.19
CA GLU A 90 -8.87 11.86 -4.52
C GLU A 90 -9.92 11.09 -5.32
N ALA A 91 -10.58 10.10 -4.70
CA ALA A 91 -11.65 9.34 -5.34
C ALA A 91 -12.84 10.27 -5.71
N ALA A 92 -13.23 11.19 -4.84
CA ALA A 92 -14.27 12.17 -5.11
C ALA A 92 -13.92 13.14 -6.27
N GLN A 93 -12.62 13.34 -6.55
CA GLN A 93 -12.13 14.13 -7.69
C GLN A 93 -11.98 13.32 -8.98
N GLY A 94 -12.44 12.09 -9.03
CA GLY A 94 -12.38 11.28 -10.23
C GLY A 94 -11.10 10.47 -10.39
N GLN A 95 -10.25 10.38 -9.36
CA GLN A 95 -9.05 9.57 -9.39
C GLN A 95 -9.34 8.14 -8.95
N SER A 96 -8.81 7.14 -9.64
CA SER A 96 -8.60 5.82 -9.06
C SER A 96 -7.43 5.88 -8.08
N VAL A 97 -7.53 5.22 -6.93
CA VAL A 97 -6.50 5.36 -5.88
C VAL A 97 -5.85 4.01 -5.60
N LEU A 98 -4.52 3.96 -5.66
CA LEU A 98 -3.70 2.82 -5.23
C LEU A 98 -2.95 3.16 -3.95
N TRP A 99 -2.98 2.24 -2.99
CA TRP A 99 -2.16 2.32 -1.79
C TRP A 99 -1.67 0.94 -1.34
N GLU A 100 -0.55 0.87 -0.62
CA GLU A 100 -0.01 -0.39 -0.13
C GLU A 100 0.70 -0.21 1.20
N GLY A 101 0.71 -1.23 2.02
CA GLY A 101 1.47 -1.27 3.27
C GLY A 101 0.88 -2.23 4.30
N ILE A 102 1.74 -2.70 5.21
CA ILE A 102 1.30 -3.54 6.33
C ILE A 102 0.69 -2.68 7.44
N ALA A 103 1.20 -1.48 7.65
CA ALA A 103 0.68 -0.53 8.64
C ALA A 103 -0.77 -0.12 8.35
N VAL A 104 -1.23 -0.37 7.13
CA VAL A 104 -2.64 -0.22 6.76
C VAL A 104 -3.56 -1.10 7.60
N SER A 105 -3.08 -2.18 8.21
CA SER A 105 -3.84 -2.94 9.19
C SER A 105 -4.30 -2.07 10.38
N SER A 106 -3.55 -1.02 10.72
CA SER A 106 -3.90 -0.06 11.77
C SER A 106 -5.07 0.87 11.40
N TYR A 107 -5.43 0.96 10.10
CA TYR A 107 -6.59 1.76 9.67
C TYR A 107 -7.92 1.16 10.14
N GLY A 108 -7.92 -0.12 10.50
CA GLY A 108 -9.07 -0.78 11.07
C GLY A 108 -10.23 -0.95 10.08
N GLN A 109 -11.07 -1.92 10.36
CA GLN A 109 -12.22 -2.27 9.53
C GLN A 109 -13.20 -1.10 9.33
N LYS A 110 -13.45 -0.30 10.39
CA LYS A 110 -14.35 0.87 10.31
C LYS A 110 -13.91 1.89 9.25
N ARG A 111 -12.61 2.18 9.17
CA ARG A 111 -12.07 3.13 8.18
C ARG A 111 -12.17 2.57 6.75
N LEU A 112 -11.92 1.27 6.57
CA LEU A 112 -12.08 0.63 5.27
C LEU A 112 -13.54 0.63 4.81
N LEU A 113 -14.48 0.35 5.69
CA LEU A 113 -15.92 0.44 5.39
C LEU A 113 -16.34 1.86 5.00
N ALA A 114 -15.78 2.87 5.64
CA ALA A 114 -16.07 4.27 5.33
C ALA A 114 -15.58 4.71 3.93
N MET A 115 -14.70 3.95 3.28
CA MET A 115 -14.27 4.21 1.88
C MET A 115 -15.32 3.79 0.84
N GLY A 116 -16.36 3.05 1.27
CA GLY A 116 -17.48 2.68 0.42
C GLY A 116 -17.23 1.48 -0.49
N PRO A 117 -18.16 1.22 -1.43
CA PRO A 117 -18.17 0.02 -2.26
C PRO A 117 -17.07 -0.01 -3.33
N ASP A 118 -16.46 1.11 -3.63
CA ASP A 118 -15.37 1.22 -4.62
C ASP A 118 -14.03 0.63 -4.10
N LEU A 119 -13.95 0.33 -2.79
CA LEU A 119 -12.77 -0.27 -2.19
C LEU A 119 -12.67 -1.76 -2.55
N THR A 120 -11.53 -2.14 -3.13
CA THR A 120 -11.10 -3.54 -3.27
C THR A 120 -9.76 -3.75 -2.58
N VAL A 121 -9.71 -4.72 -1.69
CA VAL A 121 -8.48 -5.14 -1.02
C VAL A 121 -7.89 -6.32 -1.78
N ILE A 122 -6.68 -6.16 -2.32
CA ILE A 122 -5.88 -7.22 -2.95
C ILE A 122 -4.96 -7.80 -1.89
N GLN A 123 -5.29 -8.96 -1.36
CA GLN A 123 -4.47 -9.69 -0.40
C GLN A 123 -3.46 -10.56 -1.15
N LEU A 124 -2.17 -10.33 -0.95
CA LEU A 124 -1.13 -11.18 -1.54
C LEU A 124 -1.00 -12.48 -0.77
N ASP A 125 -1.15 -13.60 -1.49
CA ASP A 125 -0.94 -14.96 -1.00
C ASP A 125 0.51 -15.38 -1.29
N THR A 126 1.44 -14.74 -0.59
CA THR A 126 2.86 -15.07 -0.65
C THR A 126 3.21 -15.88 0.59
N SER A 127 3.83 -17.05 0.41
CA SER A 127 4.20 -17.92 1.53
C SER A 127 5.11 -17.20 2.54
N LEU A 128 5.04 -17.63 3.81
CA LEU A 128 5.91 -17.07 4.85
C LEU A 128 7.39 -17.20 4.48
N ASP A 129 7.78 -18.35 3.93
CA ASP A 129 9.17 -18.64 3.54
C ASP A 129 9.67 -17.70 2.44
N GLU A 130 8.83 -17.40 1.44
CA GLU A 130 9.16 -16.42 0.40
C GLU A 130 9.26 -15.01 0.96
N CYS A 131 8.37 -14.64 1.88
CA CYS A 131 8.43 -13.37 2.57
C CYS A 131 9.74 -13.24 3.36
N VAL A 132 10.12 -14.27 4.12
CA VAL A 132 11.37 -14.31 4.90
C VAL A 132 12.58 -14.20 3.99
N ARG A 133 12.67 -15.03 2.92
CA ARG A 133 13.76 -14.95 1.94
C ARG A 133 13.89 -13.55 1.33
N SER A 134 12.77 -12.94 0.94
CA SER A 134 12.76 -11.60 0.36
C SER A 134 13.23 -10.52 1.34
N ILE A 135 12.86 -10.64 2.63
CA ILE A 135 13.32 -9.71 3.68
C ILE A 135 14.82 -9.88 3.90
N GLN A 136 15.29 -11.12 4.01
CA GLN A 136 16.71 -11.43 4.24
C GLN A 136 17.58 -10.94 3.09
N ALA A 137 17.20 -11.21 1.83
CA ALA A 137 17.91 -10.72 0.64
C ALA A 137 18.02 -9.20 0.62
N ARG A 138 16.92 -8.49 0.91
CA ARG A 138 16.91 -7.02 1.00
C ARG A 138 17.79 -6.48 2.13
N ARG A 139 17.83 -7.17 3.29
CA ARG A 139 18.67 -6.78 4.42
C ARG A 139 20.15 -6.98 4.09
N ALA A 140 20.50 -8.11 3.48
CA ALA A 140 21.85 -8.40 3.02
C ALA A 140 22.35 -7.35 2.01
N ALA A 141 21.52 -7.00 1.03
CA ALA A 141 21.84 -5.96 0.04
C ALA A 141 22.09 -4.57 0.67
N LYS A 142 21.56 -4.33 1.88
CA LYS A 142 21.80 -3.10 2.67
C LYS A 142 22.90 -3.22 3.73
N GLY A 143 23.64 -4.33 3.73
CA GLY A 143 24.67 -4.61 4.75
C GLY A 143 24.10 -4.81 6.16
N ASN A 144 22.81 -5.11 6.30
CA ASN A 144 22.20 -5.32 7.61
C ASN A 144 22.34 -6.79 8.03
N THR A 145 23.24 -7.05 8.96
CA THR A 145 23.56 -8.39 9.48
C THR A 145 22.72 -8.83 10.69
N LYS A 146 21.87 -7.95 11.24
CA LYS A 146 21.02 -8.31 12.40
C LYS A 146 20.09 -9.47 12.05
N PRO A 147 19.88 -10.47 12.91
CA PRO A 147 18.93 -11.55 12.68
C PRO A 147 17.51 -11.01 12.40
N LEU A 148 16.77 -11.70 11.53
CA LEU A 148 15.36 -11.41 11.35
C LEU A 148 14.57 -12.00 12.51
N ASP A 149 13.69 -11.22 13.11
CA ASP A 149 12.70 -11.72 14.08
C ASP A 149 11.62 -12.52 13.32
N LEU A 150 11.83 -13.83 13.27
CA LEU A 150 10.93 -14.76 12.59
C LEU A 150 9.57 -14.84 13.29
N TYR A 151 9.56 -14.87 14.63
CA TYR A 151 8.33 -14.93 15.42
C TYR A 151 7.41 -13.73 15.11
N HIS A 152 7.97 -12.52 15.09
CA HIS A 152 7.21 -11.32 14.75
C HIS A 152 6.71 -11.33 13.31
N THR A 153 7.52 -11.84 12.37
CA THR A 153 7.15 -11.96 10.95
C THR A 153 6.01 -12.95 10.77
N GLU A 154 6.09 -14.12 11.40
CA GLU A 154 5.04 -15.15 11.38
C GLU A 154 3.74 -14.65 11.99
N ARG A 155 3.80 -14.00 13.16
CA ARG A 155 2.62 -13.42 13.82
C ARG A 155 1.92 -12.40 12.93
N LYS A 156 2.68 -11.52 12.27
CA LYS A 156 2.12 -10.56 11.29
C LYS A 156 1.50 -11.26 10.09
N HIS A 157 2.14 -12.31 9.58
CA HIS A 157 1.63 -13.09 8.47
C HIS A 157 0.28 -13.71 8.80
N LYS A 158 0.15 -14.41 9.93
CA LYS A 158 -1.11 -14.99 10.40
C LYS A 158 -2.20 -13.93 10.63
N ALA A 159 -1.85 -12.80 11.24
CA ALA A 159 -2.77 -11.71 11.52
C ALA A 159 -3.37 -11.09 10.25
N LEU A 160 -2.61 -11.04 9.15
CA LEU A 160 -3.11 -10.52 7.87
C LEU A 160 -4.27 -11.36 7.32
N PHE A 161 -4.14 -12.68 7.30
CA PHE A 161 -5.19 -13.58 6.80
C PHE A 161 -6.43 -13.55 7.71
N THR A 162 -6.24 -13.51 9.04
CA THR A 162 -7.35 -13.36 9.98
C THR A 162 -8.10 -12.03 9.75
N THR A 163 -7.37 -10.93 9.57
CA THR A 163 -7.97 -9.62 9.30
C THR A 163 -8.69 -9.61 7.94
N SER A 164 -8.15 -10.27 6.92
CA SER A 164 -8.81 -10.36 5.61
C SER A 164 -10.15 -11.09 5.68
N ARG A 165 -10.21 -12.21 6.40
CA ARG A 165 -11.48 -12.93 6.66
C ARG A 165 -12.48 -12.07 7.43
N SER A 166 -12.04 -11.35 8.47
CA SER A 166 -12.89 -10.42 9.21
C SER A 166 -13.43 -9.30 8.33
N ASN A 167 -12.60 -8.75 7.43
CA ASN A 167 -13.01 -7.71 6.49
C ASN A 167 -14.06 -8.23 5.50
N GLN A 168 -13.87 -9.44 4.94
CA GLN A 168 -14.85 -10.07 4.06
C GLN A 168 -16.19 -10.28 4.77
N ALA A 169 -16.16 -10.80 6.02
CA ALA A 169 -17.36 -10.99 6.83
C ALA A 169 -18.10 -9.67 7.12
N ALA A 170 -17.39 -8.54 7.13
CA ALA A 170 -17.98 -7.20 7.27
C ALA A 170 -18.42 -6.56 5.94
N GLY A 171 -18.35 -7.27 4.81
CA GLY A 171 -18.78 -6.78 3.52
C GLY A 171 -17.72 -6.02 2.72
N ILE A 172 -16.47 -5.98 3.16
CA ILE A 172 -15.37 -5.39 2.39
C ILE A 172 -14.96 -6.40 1.30
N LYS A 173 -14.87 -5.93 0.07
CA LYS A 173 -14.40 -6.75 -1.05
C LYS A 173 -12.90 -7.06 -0.88
N VAL A 174 -12.58 -8.33 -0.63
CA VAL A 174 -11.19 -8.82 -0.50
C VAL A 174 -10.98 -9.93 -1.52
N GLU A 175 -10.00 -9.75 -2.39
CA GLU A 175 -9.56 -10.73 -3.38
C GLU A 175 -8.17 -11.23 -3.00
N THR A 176 -7.94 -12.55 -3.05
CA THR A 176 -6.63 -13.16 -2.75
C THR A 176 -5.92 -13.52 -4.04
N HIS A 177 -4.69 -13.08 -4.20
CA HIS A 177 -3.90 -13.22 -5.42
C HIS A 177 -2.45 -13.60 -5.15
N SER A 178 -1.85 -14.40 -6.04
CA SER A 178 -0.39 -14.50 -6.14
C SER A 178 0.20 -13.18 -6.65
N ARG A 179 1.52 -13.03 -6.63
CA ARG A 179 2.18 -11.83 -7.21
C ARG A 179 1.90 -11.70 -8.71
N GLU A 180 1.86 -12.83 -9.42
CA GLU A 180 1.67 -12.89 -10.88
C GLU A 180 0.26 -12.46 -11.27
N THR A 181 -0.75 -12.86 -10.49
CA THR A 181 -2.15 -12.54 -10.76
C THR A 181 -2.59 -11.20 -10.17
N ALA A 182 -1.92 -10.72 -9.13
CA ALA A 182 -2.25 -9.45 -8.50
C ALA A 182 -1.97 -8.23 -9.41
N LEU A 183 -0.84 -8.22 -10.14
CA LEU A 183 -0.47 -7.08 -10.97
C LEU A 183 -1.49 -6.82 -12.09
N PRO A 184 -1.87 -7.80 -12.95
CA PRO A 184 -2.90 -7.58 -13.95
C PRO A 184 -4.24 -7.17 -13.31
N ARG A 185 -4.62 -7.77 -12.19
CA ARG A 185 -5.86 -7.42 -11.51
C ARG A 185 -5.88 -5.99 -10.97
N VAL A 186 -4.77 -5.53 -10.37
CA VAL A 186 -4.63 -4.14 -9.90
C VAL A 186 -4.71 -3.17 -11.09
N LYS A 187 -4.06 -3.46 -12.20
CA LYS A 187 -4.14 -2.64 -13.41
C LYS A 187 -5.57 -2.55 -13.94
N GLU A 188 -6.26 -3.66 -14.07
CA GLU A 188 -7.66 -3.72 -14.50
C GLU A 188 -8.56 -2.82 -13.62
N LEU A 189 -8.43 -2.95 -12.28
CA LEU A 189 -9.19 -2.12 -11.34
C LEU A 189 -8.90 -0.63 -11.48
N LEU A 190 -7.67 -0.26 -11.82
CA LEU A 190 -7.25 1.13 -12.01
C LEU A 190 -7.56 1.67 -13.42
N GLY A 191 -8.03 0.84 -14.35
CA GLY A 191 -8.29 1.22 -15.73
C GLY A 191 -7.03 1.38 -16.59
N LEU A 192 -6.00 0.54 -16.36
CA LEU A 192 -4.67 0.57 -17.02
C LEU A 192 -4.48 -0.58 -17.99
#